data_88bcf0b26ab650e53165af281dac1454
#
_entry.id   88bcf0b26ab650e53165af281dac1454
#
_cell.length_a   1.000
_cell.length_b   1.000
_cell.length_c   1.000
_cell.angle_alpha   90.00
_cell.angle_beta   90.00
_cell.angle_gamma   90.00
#
_symmetry.space_group_name_H-M   'P 1'
#
loop_
_entity.id
_entity.type
_entity.pdbx_description
1 polymer ?
#
loop_
_entity_poly.entity_id
_entity_poly.type
_entity_poly.pdbx_seq_one_letter_code
_entity_poly.pdbx_strand_id
1 'polypeptide(L)'
;MESTFYKDYNTYITTERTDIMLQENLIMMRSLAGKTQEDIAEVIGISRQAYDKWERGETIPDIEKCGRLAEFYGVTMDSLIKDDAQLEGQKMAPAPKGKHMWGVVTVNDRGQIVIPKEARETFGLVNGSRLVVLGDDNEGIALVKAEQFEEKLSMAMSVLSKDIKE
;
A
#
# COMPACT_ATOMS: atom_id res chain seq x y z
N MET A 1 -18.59 -26.14 -26.56
CA MET A 1 -18.30 -26.89 -25.31
C MET A 1 -16.93 -26.54 -24.68
N GLU A 2 -16.24 -25.50 -25.17
CA GLU A 2 -14.88 -25.07 -24.67
C GLU A 2 -14.87 -23.88 -23.70
N SER A 3 -16.02 -23.25 -23.47
CA SER A 3 -16.07 -22.00 -22.68
C SER A 3 -16.10 -22.22 -21.16
N THR A 4 -16.57 -23.39 -20.70
CA THR A 4 -16.73 -23.65 -19.25
C THR A 4 -15.41 -24.05 -18.58
N PHE A 5 -14.57 -24.83 -19.26
CA PHE A 5 -13.28 -25.30 -18.74
C PHE A 5 -12.26 -24.16 -18.53
N TYR A 6 -12.24 -23.16 -19.42
CA TYR A 6 -11.35 -22.00 -19.31
C TYR A 6 -11.74 -21.06 -18.15
N LYS A 7 -13.03 -20.98 -17.86
CA LYS A 7 -13.54 -20.12 -16.77
C LYS A 7 -13.18 -20.71 -15.39
N ASP A 8 -13.30 -22.02 -15.24
CA ASP A 8 -12.98 -22.72 -14.00
C ASP A 8 -11.47 -22.73 -13.73
N TYR A 9 -10.64 -22.95 -14.75
CA TYR A 9 -9.18 -22.95 -14.64
C TYR A 9 -8.63 -21.57 -14.25
N ASN A 10 -9.14 -20.50 -14.84
CA ASN A 10 -8.74 -19.12 -14.52
C ASN A 10 -9.18 -18.71 -13.12
N THR A 11 -10.34 -19.16 -12.65
CA THR A 11 -10.83 -18.94 -11.26
C THR A 11 -9.97 -19.70 -10.27
N TYR A 12 -9.55 -20.94 -10.58
CA TYR A 12 -8.71 -21.76 -9.71
C TYR A 12 -7.31 -21.13 -9.53
N ILE A 13 -6.65 -20.74 -10.64
CA ILE A 13 -5.34 -20.08 -10.58
C ILE A 13 -5.42 -18.73 -9.84
N THR A 14 -6.51 -17.99 -10.00
CA THR A 14 -6.68 -16.69 -9.33
C THR A 14 -6.86 -16.88 -7.82
N THR A 15 -7.57 -17.91 -7.39
CA THR A 15 -7.80 -18.22 -5.97
C THR A 15 -6.51 -18.67 -5.29
N GLU A 16 -5.79 -19.65 -5.85
CA GLU A 16 -4.52 -20.13 -5.28
C GLU A 16 -3.48 -19.01 -5.18
N ARG A 17 -3.38 -18.16 -6.21
CA ARG A 17 -2.46 -17.02 -6.18
C ARG A 17 -2.82 -16.00 -5.10
N THR A 18 -4.10 -15.73 -4.92
CA THR A 18 -4.58 -14.82 -3.88
C THR A 18 -4.30 -15.38 -2.47
N ASP A 19 -4.49 -16.67 -2.27
CA ASP A 19 -4.23 -17.32 -0.99
C ASP A 19 -2.74 -17.28 -0.62
N ILE A 20 -1.84 -17.52 -1.59
CA ILE A 20 -0.39 -17.40 -1.39
C ILE A 20 -0.01 -15.96 -1.07
N MET A 21 -0.56 -14.97 -1.76
CA MET A 21 -0.28 -13.55 -1.53
C MET A 21 -0.70 -13.13 -0.13
N LEU A 22 -1.90 -13.50 0.31
CA LEU A 22 -2.38 -13.21 1.65
C LEU A 22 -1.49 -13.82 2.73
N GLN A 23 -1.12 -15.09 2.60
CA GLN A 23 -0.21 -15.80 3.51
C GLN A 23 1.11 -15.03 3.69
N GLU A 24 1.77 -14.69 2.59
CA GLU A 24 3.03 -13.97 2.60
C GLU A 24 2.89 -12.57 3.21
N ASN A 25 1.80 -11.87 2.90
CA ASN A 25 1.51 -10.55 3.46
C ASN A 25 1.29 -10.62 4.98
N LEU A 26 0.59 -11.64 5.49
CA LEU A 26 0.41 -11.83 6.94
C LEU A 26 1.75 -12.04 7.66
N ILE A 27 2.61 -12.92 7.14
CA ILE A 27 3.95 -13.16 7.71
C ILE A 27 4.77 -11.87 7.72
N MET A 28 4.78 -11.15 6.61
CA MET A 28 5.57 -9.94 6.44
C MET A 28 5.09 -8.81 7.35
N MET A 29 3.78 -8.56 7.38
CA MET A 29 3.18 -7.52 8.21
C MET A 29 3.37 -7.79 9.70
N ARG A 30 3.21 -9.05 10.14
CA ARG A 30 3.49 -9.42 11.52
C ARG A 30 4.96 -9.21 11.89
N SER A 31 5.86 -9.62 11.01
CA SER A 31 7.32 -9.47 11.22
C SER A 31 7.73 -8.00 11.31
N LEU A 32 7.21 -7.15 10.41
CA LEU A 32 7.46 -5.70 10.43
C LEU A 32 6.89 -5.03 11.69
N ALA A 33 5.75 -5.51 12.20
CA ALA A 33 5.17 -5.03 13.45
C ALA A 33 5.94 -5.51 14.70
N GLY A 34 6.94 -6.39 14.54
CA GLY A 34 7.69 -6.98 15.65
C GLY A 34 6.81 -7.84 16.57
N LYS A 35 5.76 -8.46 16.03
CA LYS A 35 4.76 -9.21 16.79
C LYS A 35 4.93 -10.71 16.63
N THR A 36 4.58 -11.46 17.70
CA THR A 36 4.45 -12.92 17.64
C THR A 36 3.09 -13.30 17.05
N GLN A 37 2.95 -14.58 16.65
CA GLN A 37 1.65 -15.12 16.25
C GLN A 37 0.61 -15.06 17.37
N GLU A 38 1.05 -15.21 18.63
CA GLU A 38 0.21 -15.10 19.82
C GLU A 38 -0.35 -13.67 19.96
N ASP A 39 0.51 -12.64 19.84
CA ASP A 39 0.10 -11.24 19.93
C ASP A 39 -0.98 -10.89 18.91
N ILE A 40 -0.82 -11.34 17.65
CA ILE A 40 -1.81 -11.07 16.61
C ILE A 40 -3.10 -11.86 16.85
N ALA A 41 -2.98 -13.12 17.25
CA ALA A 41 -4.14 -13.97 17.55
C ALA A 41 -5.01 -13.36 18.66
N GLU A 42 -4.39 -12.83 19.73
CA GLU A 42 -5.07 -12.14 20.80
C GLU A 42 -5.82 -10.89 20.30
N VAL A 43 -5.16 -10.03 19.53
CA VAL A 43 -5.77 -8.81 18.96
C VAL A 43 -6.97 -9.14 18.08
N ILE A 44 -6.88 -10.20 17.27
CA ILE A 44 -7.94 -10.60 16.35
C ILE A 44 -9.05 -11.42 17.07
N GLY A 45 -8.76 -11.94 18.25
CA GLY A 45 -9.70 -12.75 19.05
C GLY A 45 -9.84 -14.18 18.54
N ILE A 46 -8.70 -14.81 18.19
CA ILE A 46 -8.62 -16.22 17.74
C ILE A 46 -7.52 -16.95 18.49
N SER A 47 -7.42 -18.27 18.32
CA SER A 47 -6.29 -19.03 18.87
C SER A 47 -5.02 -18.82 18.01
N ARG A 48 -3.83 -18.89 18.65
CA ARG A 48 -2.54 -18.88 17.94
C ARG A 48 -2.49 -19.95 16.83
N GLN A 49 -3.04 -21.14 17.10
CA GLN A 49 -3.07 -22.23 16.11
C GLN A 49 -3.90 -21.88 14.86
N ALA A 50 -4.98 -21.11 15.01
CA ALA A 50 -5.78 -20.66 13.89
C ALA A 50 -4.99 -19.63 13.05
N TYR A 51 -4.28 -18.70 13.70
CA TYR A 51 -3.43 -17.73 13.01
C TYR A 51 -2.25 -18.42 12.29
N ASP A 52 -1.61 -19.38 12.94
CA ASP A 52 -0.51 -20.17 12.34
C ASP A 52 -0.97 -20.92 11.07
N LYS A 53 -2.19 -21.45 11.04
CA LYS A 53 -2.77 -22.06 9.83
C LYS A 53 -2.93 -21.06 8.68
N TRP A 54 -3.25 -19.81 8.97
CA TRP A 54 -3.32 -18.75 7.96
C TRP A 54 -1.94 -18.45 7.38
N GLU A 55 -0.92 -18.32 8.22
CA GLU A 55 0.47 -18.11 7.77
C GLU A 55 1.05 -19.30 7.00
N ARG A 56 0.52 -20.50 7.20
CA ARG A 56 0.90 -21.69 6.43
C ARG A 56 0.03 -21.94 5.20
N GLY A 57 -0.98 -21.10 4.97
CA GLY A 57 -1.90 -21.26 3.85
C GLY A 57 -2.83 -22.48 3.96
N GLU A 58 -2.95 -23.10 5.15
CA GLU A 58 -3.84 -24.25 5.37
C GLU A 58 -5.31 -23.82 5.42
N THR A 59 -5.56 -22.60 5.87
CA THR A 59 -6.88 -21.98 5.92
C THR A 59 -6.74 -20.49 5.67
N ILE A 60 -7.83 -19.84 5.26
CA ILE A 60 -7.90 -18.40 5.05
C ILE A 60 -8.77 -17.75 6.13
N PRO A 61 -8.47 -16.51 6.57
CA PRO A 61 -9.35 -15.75 7.44
C PRO A 61 -10.64 -15.38 6.72
N ASP A 62 -11.74 -15.30 7.44
CA ASP A 62 -12.98 -14.73 6.95
C ASP A 62 -12.84 -13.20 6.73
N ILE A 63 -13.84 -12.60 6.06
CA ILE A 63 -13.81 -11.18 5.71
C ILE A 63 -13.74 -10.26 6.93
N GLU A 64 -14.37 -10.64 8.05
CA GLU A 64 -14.32 -9.89 9.30
C GLU A 64 -12.90 -9.88 9.88
N LYS A 65 -12.25 -11.04 9.90
CA LYS A 65 -10.87 -11.17 10.38
C LYS A 65 -9.88 -10.47 9.46
N CYS A 66 -10.07 -10.55 8.13
CA CYS A 66 -9.28 -9.76 7.18
C CYS A 66 -9.41 -8.26 7.45
N GLY A 67 -10.62 -7.77 7.72
CA GLY A 67 -10.86 -6.37 8.07
C GLY A 67 -10.13 -5.94 9.34
N ARG A 68 -10.20 -6.75 10.41
CA ARG A 68 -9.49 -6.49 11.68
C ARG A 68 -7.97 -6.50 11.52
N LEU A 69 -7.43 -7.43 10.73
CA LEU A 69 -6.01 -7.49 10.41
C LEU A 69 -5.56 -6.25 9.63
N ALA A 70 -6.32 -5.85 8.62
CA ALA A 70 -6.03 -4.66 7.82
C ALA A 70 -6.05 -3.39 8.68
N GLU A 71 -7.01 -3.25 9.59
CA GLU A 71 -7.08 -2.15 10.55
C GLU A 71 -5.88 -2.15 11.49
N PHE A 72 -5.56 -3.29 12.08
CA PHE A 72 -4.42 -3.44 12.98
C PHE A 72 -3.10 -3.07 12.32
N TYR A 73 -2.88 -3.50 11.08
CA TYR A 73 -1.67 -3.20 10.33
C TYR A 73 -1.68 -1.83 9.65
N GLY A 74 -2.80 -1.10 9.68
CA GLY A 74 -2.92 0.21 9.06
C GLY A 74 -2.87 0.17 7.53
N VAL A 75 -3.28 -0.94 6.91
CA VAL A 75 -3.35 -1.13 5.46
C VAL A 75 -4.80 -1.20 4.99
N THR A 76 -5.04 -1.24 3.66
CA THR A 76 -6.36 -1.58 3.15
C THR A 76 -6.55 -3.10 3.12
N MET A 77 -7.79 -3.57 3.23
CA MET A 77 -8.09 -4.99 3.09
C MET A 77 -7.70 -5.52 1.71
N ASP A 78 -7.90 -4.72 0.67
CA ASP A 78 -7.49 -5.07 -0.69
C ASP A 78 -5.96 -5.21 -0.81
N SER A 79 -5.18 -4.29 -0.23
CA SER A 79 -3.71 -4.40 -0.17
C SER A 79 -3.27 -5.64 0.62
N LEU A 80 -3.91 -5.92 1.77
CA LEU A 80 -3.58 -7.10 2.57
C LEU A 80 -3.77 -8.40 1.80
N ILE A 81 -4.83 -8.48 0.98
CA ILE A 81 -5.21 -9.71 0.26
C ILE A 81 -4.47 -9.84 -1.08
N LYS A 82 -4.27 -8.74 -1.81
CA LYS A 82 -3.86 -8.77 -3.22
C LYS A 82 -2.54 -8.09 -3.53
N ASP A 83 -1.93 -7.39 -2.56
CA ASP A 83 -0.71 -6.66 -2.85
C ASP A 83 0.46 -7.63 -3.11
N ASP A 84 0.99 -7.56 -4.31
CA ASP A 84 2.12 -8.34 -4.83
C ASP A 84 3.25 -7.40 -5.27
N ALA A 85 3.36 -6.24 -4.63
CA ALA A 85 4.38 -5.26 -4.95
C ALA A 85 5.78 -5.86 -4.79
N GLN A 86 6.62 -5.68 -5.80
CA GLN A 86 7.99 -6.16 -5.82
C GLN A 86 8.95 -5.01 -6.14
N LEU A 87 10.09 -5.01 -5.48
CA LEU A 87 11.22 -4.15 -5.76
C LEU A 87 12.43 -4.99 -6.10
N GLU A 88 12.92 -4.90 -7.34
CA GLU A 88 14.08 -5.69 -7.82
C GLU A 88 13.96 -7.20 -7.55
N GLY A 89 12.73 -7.74 -7.71
CA GLY A 89 12.44 -9.16 -7.48
C GLY A 89 12.23 -9.54 -6.02
N GLN A 90 12.35 -8.60 -5.08
CA GLN A 90 12.01 -8.80 -3.67
C GLN A 90 10.57 -8.36 -3.40
N LYS A 91 9.79 -9.24 -2.77
CA LYS A 91 8.43 -8.89 -2.36
C LYS A 91 8.46 -7.81 -1.30
N MET A 92 7.62 -6.81 -1.50
CA MET A 92 7.41 -5.71 -0.56
C MET A 92 6.17 -5.97 0.29
N ALA A 93 6.18 -5.46 1.51
CA ALA A 93 4.99 -5.48 2.35
C ALA A 93 3.90 -4.59 1.77
N PRO A 94 2.61 -4.91 2.04
CA PRO A 94 1.50 -4.04 1.72
C PRO A 94 1.74 -2.61 2.21
N ALA A 95 1.54 -1.64 1.34
CA ALA A 95 1.76 -0.25 1.67
C ALA A 95 0.74 0.24 2.72
N PRO A 96 1.12 1.09 3.68
CA PRO A 96 0.19 1.71 4.60
C PRO A 96 -0.94 2.44 3.87
N LYS A 97 -2.10 2.53 4.49
CA LYS A 97 -3.28 3.18 3.91
C LYS A 97 -2.95 4.60 3.42
N GLY A 98 -3.26 4.87 2.16
CA GLY A 98 -2.95 6.14 1.51
C GLY A 98 -1.49 6.29 1.04
N LYS A 99 -0.68 5.25 1.19
CA LYS A 99 0.66 5.17 0.59
C LYS A 99 0.63 4.22 -0.60
N HIS A 100 1.49 4.49 -1.56
CA HIS A 100 1.57 3.72 -2.80
C HIS A 100 3.02 3.54 -3.21
N MET A 101 3.32 2.40 -3.81
CA MET A 101 4.61 2.13 -4.44
C MET A 101 4.35 1.68 -5.88
N TRP A 102 4.96 2.39 -6.84
CA TRP A 102 4.79 2.14 -8.28
C TRP A 102 6.08 1.71 -8.96
N GLY A 103 7.00 1.12 -8.19
CA GLY A 103 8.27 0.61 -8.71
C GLY A 103 9.38 1.67 -8.79
N VAL A 104 10.43 1.33 -9.56
CA VAL A 104 11.62 2.14 -9.76
C VAL A 104 11.54 2.86 -11.09
N VAL A 105 11.93 4.11 -11.12
CA VAL A 105 12.11 4.90 -12.34
C VAL A 105 13.57 5.33 -12.46
N THR A 106 14.07 5.45 -13.69
CA THR A 106 15.44 5.86 -13.95
C THR A 106 15.48 7.32 -14.40
N VAL A 107 16.39 8.08 -13.82
CA VAL A 107 16.72 9.44 -14.29
C VAL A 107 17.56 9.33 -15.55
N ASN A 108 17.16 9.99 -16.62
CA ASN A 108 17.92 10.02 -17.87
C ASN A 108 19.06 11.09 -17.84
N ASP A 109 19.82 11.17 -18.92
CA ASP A 109 20.92 12.12 -19.10
C ASP A 109 20.52 13.61 -19.05
N ARG A 110 19.23 13.89 -19.19
CA ARG A 110 18.65 15.25 -19.08
C ARG A 110 18.04 15.53 -17.71
N GLY A 111 18.20 14.63 -16.74
CA GLY A 111 17.62 14.77 -15.40
C GLY A 111 16.11 14.52 -15.35
N GLN A 112 15.52 13.80 -16.31
CA GLN A 112 14.10 13.54 -16.40
C GLN A 112 13.75 12.12 -15.92
N ILE A 113 12.59 11.99 -15.27
CA ILE A 113 11.94 10.73 -14.95
C ILE A 113 10.58 10.65 -15.62
N VAL A 114 10.09 9.43 -15.86
CA VAL A 114 8.70 9.19 -16.26
C VAL A 114 7.90 8.82 -15.03
N ILE A 115 6.91 9.63 -14.67
CA ILE A 115 5.97 9.30 -13.60
C ILE A 115 5.08 8.14 -14.09
N PRO A 116 5.02 7.00 -13.37
CA PRO A 116 4.19 5.86 -13.74
C PRO A 116 2.73 6.25 -13.99
N LYS A 117 2.08 5.52 -14.90
CA LYS A 117 0.70 5.83 -15.31
C LYS A 117 -0.26 5.80 -14.13
N GLU A 118 -0.16 4.77 -13.30
CA GLU A 118 -1.00 4.56 -12.12
C GLU A 118 -0.81 5.69 -11.09
N ALA A 119 0.43 6.17 -10.91
CA ALA A 119 0.71 7.32 -10.05
C ALA A 119 0.06 8.60 -10.60
N ARG A 120 0.12 8.82 -11.92
CA ARG A 120 -0.52 9.97 -12.56
C ARG A 120 -2.04 9.92 -12.42
N GLU A 121 -2.64 8.76 -12.59
CA GLU A 121 -4.09 8.53 -12.42
C GLU A 121 -4.52 8.74 -10.97
N THR A 122 -3.80 8.14 -10.01
CA THR A 122 -4.10 8.27 -8.57
C THR A 122 -4.07 9.72 -8.10
N PHE A 123 -3.08 10.49 -8.55
CA PHE A 123 -2.95 11.89 -8.16
C PHE A 123 -3.58 12.89 -9.14
N GLY A 124 -4.26 12.41 -10.18
CA GLY A 124 -4.90 13.27 -11.17
C GLY A 124 -3.90 14.19 -11.89
N LEU A 125 -2.71 13.68 -12.24
CA LEU A 125 -1.71 14.41 -13.00
C LEU A 125 -2.00 14.30 -14.49
N VAL A 126 -2.22 15.42 -15.12
CA VAL A 126 -2.51 15.54 -16.56
C VAL A 126 -1.47 16.44 -17.25
N ASN A 127 -1.54 16.51 -18.57
CA ASN A 127 -0.69 17.44 -19.31
C ASN A 127 -0.90 18.88 -18.80
N GLY A 128 0.20 19.59 -18.52
CA GLY A 128 0.17 20.93 -17.93
C GLY A 128 0.06 20.99 -16.41
N SER A 129 -0.08 19.85 -15.70
CA SER A 129 -0.02 19.84 -14.23
C SER A 129 1.32 20.40 -13.75
N ARG A 130 1.27 21.33 -12.79
CA ARG A 130 2.45 21.93 -12.16
C ARG A 130 2.78 21.15 -10.89
N LEU A 131 4.07 20.90 -10.69
CA LEU A 131 4.57 20.21 -9.49
C LEU A 131 5.59 21.09 -8.79
N VAL A 132 5.47 21.16 -7.46
CA VAL A 132 6.53 21.68 -6.59
C VAL A 132 7.48 20.54 -6.28
N VAL A 133 8.76 20.77 -6.48
CA VAL A 133 9.83 19.83 -6.13
C VAL A 133 10.36 20.24 -4.77
N LEU A 134 10.23 19.34 -3.81
CA LEU A 134 10.74 19.50 -2.44
C LEU A 134 11.90 18.54 -2.23
N GLY A 135 12.85 18.92 -1.41
CA GLY A 135 13.99 18.07 -1.05
C GLY A 135 14.16 18.03 0.47
N ASP A 136 14.56 16.88 0.97
CA ASP A 136 15.02 16.67 2.33
C ASP A 136 16.33 15.85 2.25
N ASP A 137 17.36 16.27 2.99
CA ASP A 137 18.68 15.66 2.90
C ASP A 137 18.69 14.20 3.34
N ASN A 138 17.72 13.78 4.16
CA ASN A 138 17.61 12.42 4.67
C ASN A 138 16.57 11.59 3.92
N GLU A 139 15.48 12.22 3.43
CA GLU A 139 14.34 11.52 2.82
C GLU A 139 14.38 11.57 1.28
N GLY A 140 15.11 12.52 0.68
CA GLY A 140 15.25 12.68 -0.76
C GLY A 140 14.29 13.69 -1.37
N ILE A 141 13.76 13.39 -2.57
CA ILE A 141 12.95 14.33 -3.37
C ILE A 141 11.48 13.90 -3.34
N ALA A 142 10.61 14.87 -3.07
CA ALA A 142 9.16 14.73 -3.19
C ALA A 142 8.59 15.66 -4.27
N LEU A 143 7.59 15.17 -5.00
CA LEU A 143 6.82 15.92 -5.99
C LEU A 143 5.39 16.12 -5.45
N VAL A 144 4.97 17.36 -5.31
CA VAL A 144 3.65 17.72 -4.77
C VAL A 144 2.92 18.60 -5.79
N LYS A 145 1.62 18.40 -5.99
CA LYS A 145 0.81 19.30 -6.86
C LYS A 145 0.92 20.74 -6.36
N ALA A 146 1.21 21.68 -7.28
CA ALA A 146 1.39 23.08 -6.93
C ALA A 146 0.15 23.66 -6.24
N GLU A 147 -1.04 23.30 -6.71
CA GLU A 147 -2.30 23.78 -6.15
C GLU A 147 -2.46 23.36 -4.67
N GLN A 148 -2.11 22.11 -4.34
CA GLN A 148 -2.19 21.60 -2.96
C GLN A 148 -1.14 22.26 -2.05
N PHE A 149 0.03 22.56 -2.59
CA PHE A 149 1.09 23.25 -1.84
C PHE A 149 0.71 24.70 -1.57
N GLU A 150 0.21 25.40 -2.58
CA GLU A 150 -0.25 26.80 -2.49
C GLU A 150 -1.42 26.93 -1.47
N GLU A 151 -2.36 25.99 -1.47
CA GLU A 151 -3.46 25.95 -0.49
C GLU A 151 -2.94 25.80 0.94
N LYS A 152 -2.05 24.84 1.21
CA LYS A 152 -1.45 24.64 2.53
C LYS A 152 -0.66 25.88 2.99
N LEU A 153 0.08 26.50 2.09
CA LEU A 153 0.84 27.72 2.39
C LEU A 153 -0.11 28.87 2.76
N SER A 154 -1.20 29.05 1.99
CA SER A 154 -2.22 30.07 2.27
C SER A 154 -2.89 29.85 3.62
N MET A 155 -3.22 28.61 3.97
CA MET A 155 -3.77 28.28 5.30
C MET A 155 -2.78 28.64 6.42
N ALA A 156 -1.52 28.27 6.29
CA ALA A 156 -0.49 28.58 7.27
C ALA A 156 -0.31 30.11 7.47
N MET A 157 -0.28 30.86 6.39
CA MET A 157 -0.18 32.32 6.43
C MET A 157 -1.42 32.97 7.07
N SER A 158 -2.60 32.42 6.87
CA SER A 158 -3.83 32.93 7.49
C SER A 158 -3.85 32.75 9.02
N VAL A 159 -3.25 31.68 9.53
CA VAL A 159 -3.09 31.45 10.99
C VAL A 159 -2.12 32.47 11.56
N LEU A 160 -0.95 32.60 10.97
CA LEU A 160 0.08 33.58 11.42
C LEU A 160 -0.44 35.02 11.43
N SER A 161 -1.28 35.40 10.49
CA SER A 161 -1.85 36.76 10.43
C SER A 161 -2.92 37.03 11.51
N LYS A 162 -3.48 35.99 12.13
CA LYS A 162 -4.42 36.14 13.26
C LYS A 162 -3.67 36.28 14.57
N ASP A 163 -2.60 35.52 14.77
CA ASP A 163 -1.78 35.55 15.99
C ASP A 163 -0.97 36.86 16.17
N ILE A 164 -0.72 37.62 15.08
CA ILE A 164 0.00 38.89 15.14
C ILE A 164 -0.94 40.08 15.47
N LYS A 165 -2.26 39.87 15.49
CA LYS A 165 -3.24 40.93 15.78
C LYS A 165 -3.81 40.90 17.22
N GLU A 166 -3.36 39.98 18.07
CA GLU A 166 -3.56 39.99 19.51
C GLU A 166 -2.30 40.51 20.23
#